data_ae33cdf44ad089082f23df41f29ad659
#
_entry.id   ae33cdf44ad089082f23df41f29ad659
#
_cell.length_a   1.000
_cell.length_b   1.000
_cell.length_c   1.000
_cell.angle_alpha   90.00
_cell.angle_beta   90.00
_cell.angle_gamma   90.00
#
_symmetry.space_group_name_H-M   'P 1'
#
loop_
_entity.id
_entity.type
_entity.pdbx_description
1 polymer ?
#
loop_
_entity_poly.entity_id
_entity_poly.type
_entity_poly.pdbx_seq_one_letter_code
_entity_poly.pdbx_strand_id
1 'polypeptide(L)'
;LTRERMKKKTIFQCVILFFSILNIHVGMAGPEQVSMHIYGNVVDQGCDVATKSALQNIHIGDFNISDFQAANTVSTAADLNIDITGCAAGITGADVLFSGEADTLAPTLLKLTDTGGSGGMATWIAVQILDAQSQQEIPLNQVQPLTPLKAGDNTLKYQLRYKSTKAGATGGNATAALYFDLVYQ
;
A
#
# COMPACT_ATOMS: atom_id res chain seq x y z
N LEU A 1 67.28 -2.69 64.33
CA LEU A 1 67.02 -1.63 63.33
C LEU A 1 66.42 -2.15 62.02
N THR A 2 66.55 -3.42 61.72
CA THR A 2 66.09 -4.01 60.40
C THR A 2 64.61 -4.42 60.35
N ARG A 3 64.00 -4.71 61.50
CA ARG A 3 62.62 -5.24 61.55
C ARG A 3 61.53 -4.11 61.42
N GLU A 4 61.86 -2.93 61.84
CA GLU A 4 60.96 -1.76 61.69
C GLU A 4 60.90 -1.19 60.27
N ARG A 5 62.00 -1.28 59.52
CA ARG A 5 62.04 -0.77 58.15
C ARG A 5 61.23 -1.65 57.18
N MET A 6 61.15 -2.97 57.47
CA MET A 6 60.36 -3.90 56.62
C MET A 6 58.88 -3.66 56.79
N LYS A 7 58.43 -3.42 58.04
CA LYS A 7 56.99 -3.14 58.28
C LYS A 7 56.49 -1.90 57.60
N LYS A 8 57.31 -0.81 57.60
CA LYS A 8 56.94 0.45 56.92
C LYS A 8 56.92 0.33 55.39
N LYS A 9 57.84 -0.47 54.79
CA LYS A 9 57.83 -0.71 53.35
C LYS A 9 56.62 -1.53 52.89
N THR A 10 56.25 -2.56 53.66
CA THR A 10 55.10 -3.42 53.36
C THR A 10 53.76 -2.66 53.50
N ILE A 11 53.65 -1.81 54.51
CA ILE A 11 52.45 -0.95 54.67
C ILE A 11 52.34 0.08 53.54
N PHE A 12 53.48 0.66 53.11
CA PHE A 12 53.51 1.64 52.03
C PHE A 12 53.17 1.00 50.68
N GLN A 13 53.62 -0.25 50.43
CA GLN A 13 53.25 -1.02 49.23
C GLN A 13 51.78 -1.44 49.21
N CYS A 14 51.19 -1.83 50.34
CA CYS A 14 49.77 -2.15 50.44
C CYS A 14 48.88 -0.90 50.20
N VAL A 15 49.31 0.29 50.70
CA VAL A 15 48.55 1.52 50.50
C VAL A 15 48.55 1.97 49.03
N ILE A 16 49.66 1.81 48.31
CA ILE A 16 49.77 2.12 46.88
C ILE A 16 48.92 1.16 46.04
N LEU A 17 48.86 -0.14 46.40
CA LEU A 17 48.05 -1.12 45.70
C LEU A 17 46.53 -0.88 45.94
N PHE A 18 46.16 -0.38 47.10
CA PHE A 18 44.75 -0.12 47.41
C PHE A 18 44.22 1.16 46.72
N PHE A 19 45.09 2.11 46.39
CA PHE A 19 44.70 3.34 45.66
C PHE A 19 44.55 3.15 44.17
N SER A 20 45.10 2.06 43.61
CA SER A 20 45.05 1.76 42.17
C SER A 20 43.75 1.09 41.72
N ILE A 21 42.86 0.64 42.64
CA ILE A 21 41.64 -0.11 42.33
C ILE A 21 40.41 0.79 42.32
N LEU A 22 40.53 2.09 42.67
CA LEU A 22 39.35 2.97 42.79
C LEU A 22 39.18 3.93 41.57
N ASN A 23 39.71 3.55 40.38
CA ASN A 23 39.29 4.21 39.16
C ASN A 23 38.08 3.47 38.58
N ILE A 24 36.97 3.49 39.30
CA ILE A 24 35.65 3.19 38.74
C ILE A 24 35.33 4.35 37.82
N HIS A 25 35.55 4.19 36.55
CA HIS A 25 35.00 5.08 35.54
C HIS A 25 33.49 4.83 35.55
N VAL A 26 32.77 5.64 36.29
CA VAL A 26 31.33 5.79 36.14
C VAL A 26 31.11 6.37 34.75
N GLY A 27 30.90 5.52 33.78
CA GLY A 27 30.42 5.94 32.49
C GLY A 27 29.06 6.61 32.71
N MET A 28 29.05 7.93 32.68
CA MET A 28 27.81 8.68 32.58
C MET A 28 27.21 8.33 31.23
N ALA A 29 26.25 7.41 31.21
CA ALA A 29 25.33 7.29 30.10
C ALA A 29 24.58 8.62 30.04
N GLY A 30 25.02 9.51 29.17
CA GLY A 30 24.27 10.70 28.83
C GLY A 30 22.91 10.30 28.28
N PRO A 31 21.87 11.13 28.44
CA PRO A 31 20.57 10.84 27.84
C PRO A 31 20.77 10.64 26.34
N GLU A 32 20.49 9.44 25.87
CA GLU A 32 20.51 9.12 24.46
C GLU A 32 19.38 9.89 23.79
N GLN A 33 19.72 10.96 23.09
CA GLN A 33 18.73 11.75 22.35
C GLN A 33 18.35 10.97 21.10
N VAL A 34 17.23 10.30 21.16
CA VAL A 34 16.61 9.70 19.97
C VAL A 34 15.91 10.81 19.20
N SER A 35 16.43 11.13 18.02
CA SER A 35 15.78 12.08 17.13
C SER A 35 14.66 11.38 16.37
N MET A 36 13.43 11.82 16.61
CA MET A 36 12.24 11.39 15.87
C MET A 36 11.96 12.42 14.78
N HIS A 37 12.06 12.01 13.52
CA HIS A 37 11.62 12.83 12.39
C HIS A 37 10.13 12.58 12.15
N ILE A 38 9.31 13.59 12.42
CA ILE A 38 7.87 13.56 12.15
C ILE A 38 7.66 14.33 10.84
N TYR A 39 7.16 13.64 9.82
CA TYR A 39 6.75 14.25 8.56
C TYR A 39 5.23 14.27 8.50
N GLY A 40 4.67 15.36 8.05
CA GLY A 40 3.24 15.51 7.82
C GLY A 40 3.00 16.70 6.89
N ASN A 41 2.09 16.54 5.96
CA ASN A 41 1.58 17.64 5.17
C ASN A 41 0.28 18.11 5.78
N VAL A 42 0.19 19.41 6.07
CA VAL A 42 -1.08 20.06 6.36
C VAL A 42 -1.64 20.49 5.03
N VAL A 43 -2.58 19.73 4.49
CA VAL A 43 -3.30 20.10 3.26
C VAL A 43 -4.52 20.93 3.66
N ASP A 44 -4.59 22.12 3.11
CA ASP A 44 -5.78 22.96 3.18
C ASP A 44 -6.84 22.32 2.25
N GLN A 45 -7.87 21.74 2.84
CA GLN A 45 -9.09 21.29 2.17
C GLN A 45 -8.90 20.14 1.17
N GLY A 46 -9.17 18.95 1.63
CA GLY A 46 -9.34 17.73 0.83
C GLY A 46 -10.79 17.26 0.85
N CYS A 47 -10.97 16.06 0.35
CA CYS A 47 -12.15 15.23 0.58
C CYS A 47 -11.71 14.00 1.36
N ASP A 48 -12.62 13.36 2.08
CA ASP A 48 -12.38 12.08 2.73
C ASP A 48 -12.92 10.93 1.88
N VAL A 49 -12.15 9.87 1.72
CA VAL A 49 -12.66 8.63 1.13
C VAL A 49 -13.48 7.90 2.20
N ALA A 50 -14.74 7.60 1.90
CA ALA A 50 -15.60 6.87 2.82
C ALA A 50 -14.98 5.52 3.18
N THR A 51 -15.01 5.13 4.45
CA THR A 51 -14.37 3.89 4.96
C THR A 51 -14.79 2.65 4.16
N LYS A 52 -16.07 2.55 3.77
CA LYS A 52 -16.57 1.45 2.95
C LYS A 52 -15.97 1.42 1.54
N SER A 53 -15.47 2.55 1.04
CA SER A 53 -14.82 2.66 -0.27
C SER A 53 -13.31 2.44 -0.19
N ALA A 54 -12.69 2.68 0.96
CA ALA A 54 -11.27 2.45 1.19
C ALA A 54 -10.89 0.95 1.21
N LEU A 55 -11.85 0.08 1.57
CA LEU A 55 -11.65 -1.37 1.58
C LEU A 55 -12.92 -2.07 1.08
N GLN A 56 -12.89 -2.56 -0.14
CA GLN A 56 -14.01 -3.23 -0.79
C GLN A 56 -13.66 -4.64 -1.25
N ASN A 57 -14.61 -5.56 -1.14
CA ASN A 57 -14.56 -6.86 -1.78
C ASN A 57 -15.64 -6.87 -2.86
N ILE A 58 -15.22 -6.87 -4.12
CA ILE A 58 -16.14 -6.83 -5.26
C ILE A 58 -16.19 -8.21 -5.91
N HIS A 59 -17.36 -8.82 -5.92
CA HIS A 59 -17.63 -10.05 -6.65
C HIS A 59 -18.07 -9.70 -8.07
N ILE A 60 -17.18 -9.93 -9.06
CA ILE A 60 -17.49 -9.66 -10.46
C ILE A 60 -18.52 -10.66 -11.00
N GLY A 61 -18.48 -11.90 -10.52
CA GLY A 61 -19.37 -12.98 -10.90
C GLY A 61 -18.64 -14.28 -11.18
N ASP A 62 -19.43 -15.35 -11.32
CA ASP A 62 -18.96 -16.66 -11.72
C ASP A 62 -19.37 -16.93 -13.17
N PHE A 63 -18.38 -17.27 -14.01
CA PHE A 63 -18.57 -17.38 -15.45
C PHE A 63 -18.09 -18.74 -15.97
N ASN A 64 -18.71 -19.19 -17.04
CA ASN A 64 -18.26 -20.41 -17.69
C ASN A 64 -17.03 -20.10 -18.56
N ILE A 65 -16.02 -20.96 -18.50
CA ILE A 65 -14.83 -20.79 -19.32
C ILE A 65 -15.12 -20.83 -20.83
N SER A 66 -16.21 -21.45 -21.25
CA SER A 66 -16.67 -21.42 -22.64
C SER A 66 -16.91 -20.01 -23.16
N ASP A 67 -17.22 -19.06 -22.26
CA ASP A 67 -17.49 -17.67 -22.61
C ASP A 67 -16.23 -16.89 -22.98
N PHE A 68 -15.03 -17.45 -22.67
CA PHE A 68 -13.73 -16.81 -22.86
C PHE A 68 -12.80 -17.55 -23.85
N GLN A 69 -13.32 -18.33 -24.75
CA GLN A 69 -12.51 -19.13 -25.68
C GLN A 69 -11.81 -18.31 -26.75
N ALA A 70 -12.35 -17.15 -27.13
CA ALA A 70 -11.69 -16.21 -28.05
C ALA A 70 -10.98 -15.09 -27.27
N ALA A 71 -9.91 -14.54 -27.83
CA ALA A 71 -9.26 -13.36 -27.27
C ALA A 71 -10.22 -12.15 -27.28
N ASN A 72 -10.08 -11.27 -26.29
CA ASN A 72 -10.89 -10.06 -26.11
C ASN A 72 -12.39 -10.30 -25.82
N THR A 73 -12.80 -11.50 -25.49
CA THR A 73 -14.14 -11.71 -24.94
C THR A 73 -14.25 -11.18 -23.52
N VAL A 74 -15.41 -10.69 -23.15
CA VAL A 74 -15.63 -10.02 -21.87
C VAL A 74 -16.85 -10.60 -21.15
N SER A 75 -16.81 -10.57 -19.82
CA SER A 75 -17.98 -10.89 -18.98
C SER A 75 -18.93 -9.70 -18.87
N THR A 76 -20.08 -9.91 -18.22
CA THR A 76 -20.82 -8.82 -17.60
C THR A 76 -19.94 -8.10 -16.57
N ALA A 77 -20.26 -6.84 -16.30
CA ALA A 77 -19.50 -6.01 -15.38
C ALA A 77 -20.18 -5.90 -14.01
N ALA A 78 -19.37 -5.75 -12.97
CA ALA A 78 -19.80 -5.40 -11.62
C ALA A 78 -19.41 -3.95 -11.31
N ASP A 79 -20.22 -3.26 -10.52
CA ASP A 79 -20.00 -1.86 -10.17
C ASP A 79 -18.87 -1.73 -9.11
N LEU A 80 -18.01 -0.77 -9.32
CA LEU A 80 -17.03 -0.25 -8.37
C LEU A 80 -17.38 1.21 -8.08
N ASN A 81 -17.92 1.50 -6.91
CA ASN A 81 -18.26 2.84 -6.47
C ASN A 81 -17.25 3.32 -5.42
N ILE A 82 -16.65 4.50 -5.64
CA ILE A 82 -15.79 5.16 -4.66
C ILE A 82 -16.53 6.39 -4.14
N ASP A 83 -17.05 6.29 -2.91
CA ASP A 83 -17.70 7.40 -2.24
C ASP A 83 -16.67 8.29 -1.57
N ILE A 84 -16.77 9.56 -1.86
CA ILE A 84 -15.92 10.64 -1.35
C ILE A 84 -16.84 11.59 -0.59
N THR A 85 -16.46 11.99 0.61
CA THR A 85 -17.29 12.80 1.50
C THR A 85 -16.59 14.10 1.91
N GLY A 86 -17.37 15.11 2.24
CA GLY A 86 -16.88 16.33 2.85
C GLY A 86 -15.98 17.18 1.95
N CYS A 87 -16.10 17.07 0.62
CA CYS A 87 -15.30 17.89 -0.29
C CYS A 87 -15.55 19.38 -0.05
N ALA A 88 -14.46 20.14 0.10
CA ALA A 88 -14.52 21.56 0.27
C ALA A 88 -14.97 22.27 -1.02
N ALA A 89 -15.52 23.48 -0.90
CA ALA A 89 -16.03 24.26 -2.04
C ALA A 89 -14.93 24.65 -3.03
N GLY A 90 -13.65 24.64 -2.63
CA GLY A 90 -12.51 24.95 -3.49
C GLY A 90 -12.03 23.77 -4.35
N ILE A 91 -12.47 22.55 -4.05
CA ILE A 91 -12.11 21.36 -4.83
C ILE A 91 -12.95 21.32 -6.11
N THR A 92 -12.29 21.28 -7.25
CA THR A 92 -12.95 21.25 -8.57
C THR A 92 -12.95 19.85 -9.18
N GLY A 93 -12.07 18.95 -8.71
CA GLY A 93 -11.97 17.58 -9.20
C GLY A 93 -10.88 16.77 -8.53
N ALA A 94 -10.70 15.57 -9.00
CA ALA A 94 -9.59 14.68 -8.63
C ALA A 94 -9.04 13.95 -9.84
N ASP A 95 -7.72 13.83 -9.88
CA ASP A 95 -7.05 12.85 -10.74
C ASP A 95 -7.14 11.49 -10.06
N VAL A 96 -7.48 10.47 -10.81
CA VAL A 96 -7.63 9.09 -10.31
C VAL A 96 -6.56 8.21 -10.92
N LEU A 97 -5.86 7.46 -10.08
CA LEU A 97 -4.91 6.44 -10.50
C LEU A 97 -5.37 5.09 -9.96
N PHE A 98 -5.67 4.14 -10.83
CA PHE A 98 -5.81 2.73 -10.45
C PHE A 98 -4.48 2.03 -10.62
N SER A 99 -4.01 1.34 -9.58
CA SER A 99 -2.72 0.65 -9.57
C SER A 99 -2.83 -0.81 -9.16
N GLY A 100 -1.92 -1.63 -9.67
CA GLY A 100 -1.87 -3.06 -9.40
C GLY A 100 -0.86 -3.77 -10.30
N GLU A 101 -0.82 -5.11 -10.21
CA GLU A 101 0.02 -5.91 -11.09
C GLU A 101 -0.61 -5.98 -12.49
N ALA A 102 0.12 -5.49 -13.49
CA ALA A 102 -0.36 -5.49 -14.87
C ALA A 102 -0.28 -6.88 -15.52
N ASP A 103 -1.28 -7.22 -16.35
CA ASP A 103 -1.21 -8.45 -17.15
C ASP A 103 -0.08 -8.35 -18.18
N THR A 104 0.64 -9.44 -18.38
CA THR A 104 1.83 -9.47 -19.25
C THR A 104 1.51 -9.35 -20.74
N LEU A 105 0.33 -9.78 -21.16
CA LEU A 105 -0.13 -9.71 -22.56
C LEU A 105 -0.95 -8.44 -22.83
N ALA A 106 -1.59 -7.90 -21.80
CA ALA A 106 -2.43 -6.72 -21.89
C ALA A 106 -2.11 -5.76 -20.70
N PRO A 107 -1.03 -4.96 -20.76
CA PRO A 107 -0.55 -4.17 -19.62
C PRO A 107 -1.51 -3.08 -19.13
N THR A 108 -2.58 -2.78 -19.85
CA THR A 108 -3.67 -1.88 -19.41
C THR A 108 -4.67 -2.58 -18.50
N LEU A 109 -4.60 -3.91 -18.38
CA LEU A 109 -5.51 -4.72 -17.56
C LEU A 109 -4.81 -5.18 -16.28
N LEU A 110 -5.61 -5.39 -15.23
CA LEU A 110 -5.14 -5.90 -13.95
C LEU A 110 -5.02 -7.43 -14.02
N LYS A 111 -3.84 -7.94 -13.71
CA LYS A 111 -3.54 -9.36 -13.66
C LYS A 111 -4.28 -10.05 -12.52
N LEU A 112 -4.73 -11.27 -12.74
CA LEU A 112 -5.21 -12.13 -11.67
C LEU A 112 -4.05 -12.57 -10.77
N THR A 113 -4.22 -12.42 -9.47
CA THR A 113 -3.24 -12.77 -8.44
C THR A 113 -3.93 -13.59 -7.36
N ASP A 114 -3.23 -14.58 -6.80
CA ASP A 114 -3.79 -15.43 -5.75
C ASP A 114 -3.83 -14.69 -4.40
N THR A 115 -4.80 -13.82 -4.24
CA THR A 115 -4.99 -13.03 -3.01
C THR A 115 -5.46 -13.88 -1.82
N GLY A 116 -6.01 -15.06 -2.08
CA GLY A 116 -6.52 -15.99 -1.06
C GLY A 116 -5.59 -17.14 -0.73
N GLY A 117 -4.48 -17.32 -1.47
CA GLY A 117 -3.54 -18.42 -1.27
C GLY A 117 -4.10 -19.81 -1.65
N SER A 118 -5.21 -19.86 -2.41
CA SER A 118 -5.87 -21.12 -2.77
C SER A 118 -5.27 -21.82 -4.00
N GLY A 119 -4.43 -21.13 -4.75
CA GLY A 119 -3.87 -21.61 -6.01
C GLY A 119 -4.92 -21.78 -7.13
N GLY A 120 -4.54 -22.48 -8.19
CA GLY A 120 -5.47 -22.83 -9.26
C GLY A 120 -6.07 -21.63 -9.99
N MET A 121 -5.25 -20.61 -10.30
CA MET A 121 -5.69 -19.40 -10.97
C MET A 121 -6.12 -19.67 -12.42
N ALA A 122 -7.16 -18.95 -12.87
CA ALA A 122 -7.51 -18.89 -14.29
C ALA A 122 -6.36 -18.34 -15.12
N THR A 123 -6.19 -18.82 -16.33
CA THR A 123 -5.14 -18.34 -17.23
C THR A 123 -5.74 -17.57 -18.41
N TRP A 124 -5.00 -16.59 -18.92
CA TRP A 124 -5.40 -15.74 -20.05
C TRP A 124 -6.67 -14.92 -19.80
N ILE A 125 -6.95 -14.66 -18.51
CA ILE A 125 -8.03 -13.78 -18.02
C ILE A 125 -7.38 -12.66 -17.23
N ALA A 126 -7.85 -11.44 -17.41
CA ALA A 126 -7.47 -10.26 -16.62
C ALA A 126 -8.71 -9.44 -16.28
N VAL A 127 -8.58 -8.50 -15.33
CA VAL A 127 -9.66 -7.58 -14.97
C VAL A 127 -9.49 -6.29 -15.78
N GLN A 128 -10.57 -5.90 -16.46
CA GLN A 128 -10.69 -4.62 -17.15
C GLN A 128 -11.46 -3.64 -16.27
N ILE A 129 -10.95 -2.43 -16.14
CA ILE A 129 -11.60 -1.32 -15.45
C ILE A 129 -12.26 -0.44 -16.50
N LEU A 130 -13.50 -0.03 -16.27
CA LEU A 130 -14.25 0.84 -17.14
C LEU A 130 -14.78 2.05 -16.36
N ASP A 131 -14.85 3.18 -17.00
CA ASP A 131 -15.72 4.27 -16.57
C ASP A 131 -17.18 3.85 -16.75
N ALA A 132 -17.99 3.94 -15.70
CA ALA A 132 -19.37 3.42 -15.74
C ALA A 132 -20.29 4.19 -16.69
N GLN A 133 -19.98 5.47 -16.97
CA GLN A 133 -20.82 6.31 -17.81
C GLN A 133 -20.43 6.19 -19.29
N SER A 134 -19.15 6.33 -19.60
CA SER A 134 -18.66 6.32 -20.98
C SER A 134 -18.37 4.92 -21.51
N GLN A 135 -18.25 3.92 -20.63
CA GLN A 135 -17.84 2.54 -20.93
C GLN A 135 -16.44 2.46 -21.55
N GLN A 136 -15.63 3.50 -21.38
CA GLN A 136 -14.25 3.56 -21.83
C GLN A 136 -13.34 2.79 -20.85
N GLU A 137 -12.37 2.09 -21.40
CA GLU A 137 -11.33 1.43 -20.59
C GLU A 137 -10.50 2.45 -19.85
N ILE A 138 -10.34 2.23 -18.54
CA ILE A 138 -9.42 2.95 -17.67
C ILE A 138 -8.12 2.15 -17.61
N PRO A 139 -7.03 2.59 -18.25
CA PRO A 139 -5.77 1.87 -18.24
C PRO A 139 -5.18 1.80 -16.84
N LEU A 140 -4.74 0.61 -16.45
CA LEU A 140 -4.06 0.38 -15.18
C LEU A 140 -2.73 1.14 -15.10
N ASN A 141 -2.34 1.60 -13.92
CA ASN A 141 -1.07 2.30 -13.65
C ASN A 141 -0.89 3.60 -14.46
N GLN A 142 -1.99 4.24 -14.87
CA GLN A 142 -1.98 5.51 -15.57
C GLN A 142 -2.93 6.49 -14.88
N VAL A 143 -2.46 7.72 -14.66
CA VAL A 143 -3.30 8.79 -14.12
C VAL A 143 -4.39 9.13 -15.14
N GLN A 144 -5.65 9.15 -14.68
CA GLN A 144 -6.78 9.50 -15.51
C GLN A 144 -6.97 11.03 -15.56
N PRO A 145 -7.60 11.55 -16.61
CA PRO A 145 -7.99 12.95 -16.67
C PRO A 145 -8.84 13.34 -15.45
N LEU A 146 -8.76 14.62 -15.09
CA LEU A 146 -9.48 15.19 -13.96
C LEU A 146 -10.97 14.81 -13.98
N THR A 147 -11.39 14.10 -12.93
CA THR A 147 -12.80 13.81 -12.68
C THR A 147 -13.42 14.95 -11.89
N PRO A 148 -14.43 15.65 -12.42
CA PRO A 148 -15.08 16.78 -11.71
C PRO A 148 -15.72 16.33 -10.40
N LEU A 149 -15.52 17.12 -9.34
CA LEU A 149 -16.14 16.95 -8.03
C LEU A 149 -16.96 18.20 -7.67
N LYS A 150 -17.95 18.02 -6.80
CA LYS A 150 -18.74 19.10 -6.21
C LYS A 150 -18.39 19.22 -4.72
N ALA A 151 -18.67 20.37 -4.14
CA ALA A 151 -18.63 20.52 -2.68
C ALA A 151 -19.60 19.52 -2.01
N GLY A 152 -19.16 18.93 -0.89
CA GLY A 152 -19.90 17.89 -0.18
C GLY A 152 -19.60 16.50 -0.70
N ASP A 153 -20.61 15.64 -0.77
CA ASP A 153 -20.43 14.22 -1.07
C ASP A 153 -20.47 13.96 -2.59
N ASN A 154 -19.61 13.06 -3.04
CA ASN A 154 -19.48 12.61 -4.42
C ASN A 154 -19.36 11.08 -4.47
N THR A 155 -19.71 10.51 -5.61
CA THR A 155 -19.46 9.08 -5.90
C THR A 155 -18.82 8.98 -7.29
N LEU A 156 -17.60 8.46 -7.34
CA LEU A 156 -16.95 8.07 -8.58
C LEU A 156 -17.43 6.68 -8.96
N LYS A 157 -17.86 6.51 -10.19
CA LYS A 157 -18.51 5.28 -10.65
C LYS A 157 -17.69 4.60 -11.73
N TYR A 158 -17.24 3.40 -11.44
CA TYR A 158 -16.48 2.54 -12.35
C TYR A 158 -17.15 1.18 -12.43
N GLN A 159 -16.68 0.36 -13.34
CA GLN A 159 -17.10 -1.03 -13.49
C GLN A 159 -15.88 -1.93 -13.68
N LEU A 160 -15.97 -3.14 -13.17
CA LEU A 160 -14.96 -4.18 -13.32
C LEU A 160 -15.56 -5.36 -14.08
N ARG A 161 -14.82 -5.91 -15.05
CA ARG A 161 -15.20 -7.14 -15.74
C ARG A 161 -14.00 -7.99 -16.09
N TYR A 162 -14.20 -9.26 -16.26
CA TYR A 162 -13.16 -10.13 -16.82
C TYR A 162 -13.06 -9.96 -18.32
N LYS A 163 -11.83 -10.05 -18.82
CA LYS A 163 -11.52 -10.00 -20.25
C LYS A 163 -10.46 -11.06 -20.56
N SER A 164 -10.68 -11.84 -21.60
CA SER A 164 -9.67 -12.78 -22.07
C SER A 164 -8.55 -12.02 -22.80
N THR A 165 -7.31 -12.30 -22.44
CA THR A 165 -6.11 -11.67 -23.03
C THR A 165 -5.59 -12.49 -24.20
N LYS A 166 -5.97 -13.77 -24.29
CA LYS A 166 -5.59 -14.71 -25.33
C LYS A 166 -6.67 -15.77 -25.52
N ALA A 167 -6.74 -16.36 -26.70
CA ALA A 167 -7.62 -17.51 -26.96
C ALA A 167 -7.19 -18.75 -26.16
N GLY A 168 -8.15 -19.59 -25.77
CA GLY A 168 -7.91 -20.82 -25.02
C GLY A 168 -7.66 -20.56 -23.53
N ALA A 169 -8.35 -19.62 -22.94
CA ALA A 169 -8.35 -19.39 -21.50
C ALA A 169 -8.74 -20.66 -20.73
N THR A 170 -8.18 -20.84 -19.52
CA THR A 170 -8.52 -21.96 -18.65
C THR A 170 -9.25 -21.46 -17.40
N GLY A 171 -10.21 -22.25 -16.92
CA GLY A 171 -10.92 -21.94 -15.69
C GLY A 171 -10.04 -22.06 -14.45
N GLY A 172 -10.44 -21.37 -13.40
CA GLY A 172 -9.73 -21.32 -12.11
C GLY A 172 -10.18 -20.16 -11.25
N ASN A 173 -9.49 -19.94 -10.15
CA ASN A 173 -9.72 -18.78 -9.29
C ASN A 173 -9.40 -17.49 -10.05
N ALA A 174 -10.24 -16.47 -9.89
CA ALA A 174 -10.12 -15.20 -10.60
C ALA A 174 -10.11 -14.04 -9.61
N THR A 175 -9.11 -14.00 -8.72
CA THR A 175 -8.93 -12.95 -7.73
C THR A 175 -7.83 -11.97 -8.17
N ALA A 176 -7.92 -10.73 -7.71
CA ALA A 176 -6.91 -9.70 -7.95
C ALA A 176 -6.97 -8.63 -6.83
N ALA A 177 -5.88 -7.92 -6.61
CA ALA A 177 -5.82 -6.75 -5.76
C ALA A 177 -5.69 -5.49 -6.62
N LEU A 178 -6.63 -4.57 -6.48
CA LEU A 178 -6.65 -3.26 -7.13
C LEU A 178 -6.52 -2.19 -6.06
N TYR A 179 -5.67 -1.21 -6.30
CA TYR A 179 -5.50 -0.02 -5.46
C TYR A 179 -5.95 1.21 -6.24
N PHE A 180 -6.31 2.26 -5.53
CA PHE A 180 -6.58 3.55 -6.14
C PHE A 180 -5.99 4.69 -5.31
N ASP A 181 -5.55 5.72 -5.99
CA ASP A 181 -5.08 6.98 -5.42
C ASP A 181 -5.89 8.14 -6.00
N LEU A 182 -6.16 9.14 -5.17
CA LEU A 182 -6.87 10.36 -5.55
C LEU A 182 -5.98 11.57 -5.26
N VAL A 183 -5.80 12.42 -6.27
CA VAL A 183 -5.10 13.70 -6.14
C VAL A 183 -6.09 14.81 -6.42
N TYR A 184 -6.49 15.55 -5.39
CA TYR A 184 -7.48 16.63 -5.51
C TYR A 184 -6.88 17.88 -6.13
N GLN A 185 -7.71 18.59 -6.93
CA GLN A 185 -7.37 19.81 -7.64
C GLN A 185 -8.26 20.98 -7.21
#